data_39ddba0016b947a2d5b1b244b19f7800
#
_entry.id   39ddba0016b947a2d5b1b244b19f7800
#
_cell.length_a   1.000
_cell.length_b   1.000
_cell.length_c   1.000
_cell.angle_alpha   90.00
_cell.angle_beta   90.00
_cell.angle_gamma   90.00
#
_symmetry.space_group_name_H-M   'P 1'
#
loop_
_entity.id
_entity.type
_entity.pdbx_description
1 polymer ?
#
loop_
_entity_poly.entity_id
_entity_poly.type
_entity_poly.pdbx_seq_one_letter_code
_entity_poly.pdbx_strand_id
1 'polypeptide(L)'
;MANARRQLVVLARWPAPGRCKQRLAASCGSSAFAAAMQRRLSWHTVQTAAAAARHCSSELRLSASGLGPRALRRWGQHLQLTPQQLELQRGGNLGCRMHRQLQAGFSRGVLQMVLIGSDLPDLQSSDLEQAFCALEQHDLVLGPANDGGYWLIGMSRRGFQRSGAALFTGIPWSTDQVLPLSLQRAAAHGLRVGLLRHQSDLDRRSALAPWLERLRDR
;
A
#
# COMPACT_ATOMS: atom_id res chain seq x y z
N MET A 1 23.59 12.22 -3.35
CA MET A 1 22.54 11.52 -2.57
C MET A 1 22.67 10.03 -2.87
N ALA A 2 22.90 9.19 -1.85
CA ALA A 2 22.99 7.74 -2.04
C ALA A 2 21.70 7.24 -2.70
N ASN A 3 21.83 6.56 -3.83
CA ASN A 3 20.72 6.00 -4.58
C ASN A 3 20.03 4.98 -3.67
N ALA A 4 18.86 5.32 -3.12
CA ALA A 4 18.16 4.43 -2.22
C ALA A 4 17.83 3.13 -2.98
N ARG A 5 18.50 2.04 -2.62
CA ARG A 5 18.30 0.74 -3.25
C ARG A 5 16.90 0.17 -2.98
N ARG A 6 16.21 0.70 -1.97
CA ARG A 6 14.87 0.28 -1.51
C ARG A 6 13.90 1.45 -1.50
N GLN A 7 12.65 1.20 -1.89
CA GLN A 7 11.59 2.20 -1.83
C GLN A 7 10.30 1.60 -1.27
N LEU A 8 9.70 2.31 -0.31
CA LEU A 8 8.40 2.00 0.27
C LEU A 8 7.38 3.03 -0.22
N VAL A 9 6.27 2.58 -0.80
CA VAL A 9 5.23 3.45 -1.34
C VAL A 9 3.91 3.16 -0.62
N VAL A 10 3.32 4.18 -0.01
CA VAL A 10 1.95 4.13 0.52
C VAL A 10 1.00 4.65 -0.55
N LEU A 11 0.11 3.79 -1.03
CA LEU A 11 -0.98 4.17 -1.93
C LEU A 11 -2.18 4.61 -1.11
N ALA A 12 -2.53 5.89 -1.16
CA ALA A 12 -3.59 6.44 -0.35
C ALA A 12 -4.64 7.20 -1.16
N ARG A 13 -5.88 7.20 -0.67
CA ARG A 13 -6.95 8.05 -1.15
C ARG A 13 -7.19 9.19 -0.17
N TRP A 14 -7.39 10.40 -0.68
CA TRP A 14 -7.73 11.56 0.13
C TRP A 14 -8.97 11.27 1.00
N PRO A 15 -8.88 11.45 2.33
CA PRO A 15 -9.95 11.15 3.27
C PRO A 15 -11.04 12.25 3.26
N ALA A 16 -11.85 12.27 2.21
CA ALA A 16 -12.98 13.18 2.08
C ALA A 16 -14.32 12.44 2.29
N PRO A 17 -15.31 13.07 2.95
CA PRO A 17 -16.64 12.50 3.10
C PRO A 17 -17.25 12.11 1.77
N GLY A 18 -17.87 10.93 1.69
CA GLY A 18 -18.48 10.38 0.47
C GLY A 18 -17.51 9.89 -0.61
N ARG A 19 -16.18 10.06 -0.42
CA ARG A 19 -15.17 9.66 -1.41
C ARG A 19 -14.26 8.51 -0.96
N CYS A 20 -14.29 8.15 0.31
CA CYS A 20 -13.51 7.05 0.88
C CYS A 20 -14.38 6.20 1.80
N LYS A 21 -14.01 4.93 2.01
CA LYS A 21 -14.66 4.02 2.96
C LYS A 21 -16.19 3.98 2.83
N GLN A 22 -16.70 3.85 1.61
CA GLN A 22 -18.15 3.90 1.34
C GLN A 22 -18.92 2.77 2.05
N ARG A 23 -18.34 1.56 2.15
CA ARG A 23 -18.94 0.43 2.88
C ARG A 23 -19.03 0.73 4.38
N LEU A 24 -17.97 1.33 4.96
CA LEU A 24 -17.98 1.77 6.35
C LEU A 24 -18.99 2.91 6.55
N ALA A 25 -19.04 3.88 5.64
CA ALA A 25 -20.01 4.98 5.70
C ALA A 25 -21.45 4.45 5.68
N ALA A 26 -21.75 3.49 4.82
CA ALA A 26 -23.07 2.86 4.75
C ALA A 26 -23.41 2.08 6.03
N SER A 27 -22.44 1.32 6.59
CA SER A 27 -22.67 0.52 7.82
C SER A 27 -22.74 1.35 9.10
N CYS A 28 -22.20 2.57 9.12
CA CYS A 28 -22.20 3.49 10.27
C CYS A 28 -23.15 4.68 10.10
N GLY A 29 -23.81 4.82 8.95
CA GLY A 29 -24.71 5.95 8.64
C GLY A 29 -24.01 7.32 8.54
N SER A 30 -22.67 7.37 8.40
CA SER A 30 -21.93 8.63 8.40
C SER A 30 -20.68 8.61 7.51
N SER A 31 -20.73 9.39 6.43
CA SER A 31 -19.56 9.62 5.57
C SER A 31 -18.48 10.47 6.24
N ALA A 32 -18.86 11.36 7.15
CA ALA A 32 -17.92 12.16 7.94
C ALA A 32 -17.11 11.28 8.90
N PHE A 33 -17.78 10.35 9.59
CA PHE A 33 -17.12 9.36 10.45
C PHE A 33 -16.16 8.49 9.63
N ALA A 34 -16.60 7.95 8.49
CA ALA A 34 -15.75 7.13 7.62
C ALA A 34 -14.51 7.90 7.13
N ALA A 35 -14.64 9.18 6.78
CA ALA A 35 -13.51 10.03 6.41
C ALA A 35 -12.56 10.31 7.59
N ALA A 36 -13.09 10.49 8.81
CA ALA A 36 -12.27 10.64 10.01
C ALA A 36 -11.47 9.38 10.31
N MET A 37 -12.08 8.20 10.18
CA MET A 37 -11.41 6.91 10.31
C MET A 37 -10.31 6.73 9.26
N GLN A 38 -10.58 7.07 7.99
CA GLN A 38 -9.57 7.03 6.94
C GLN A 38 -8.39 7.95 7.24
N ARG A 39 -8.61 9.14 7.82
CA ARG A 39 -7.51 10.02 8.24
C ARG A 39 -6.62 9.36 9.29
N ARG A 40 -7.23 8.74 10.31
CA ARG A 40 -6.49 8.03 11.37
C ARG A 40 -5.70 6.84 10.83
N LEU A 41 -6.31 6.03 9.95
CA LEU A 41 -5.64 4.90 9.30
C LEU A 41 -4.47 5.37 8.44
N SER A 42 -4.67 6.42 7.64
CA SER A 42 -3.59 6.98 6.81
C SER A 42 -2.44 7.52 7.66
N TRP A 43 -2.74 8.17 8.78
CA TRP A 43 -1.73 8.60 9.75
C TRP A 43 -0.96 7.40 10.32
N HIS A 44 -1.67 6.40 10.87
CA HIS A 44 -1.06 5.19 11.42
C HIS A 44 -0.16 4.50 10.40
N THR A 45 -0.68 4.25 9.19
CA THR A 45 0.08 3.59 8.11
C THR A 45 1.33 4.37 7.73
N VAL A 46 1.23 5.69 7.57
CA VAL A 46 2.39 6.53 7.18
C VAL A 46 3.43 6.58 8.29
N GLN A 47 3.04 6.70 9.57
CA GLN A 47 4.00 6.71 10.68
C GLN A 47 4.70 5.34 10.83
N THR A 48 3.95 4.24 10.71
CA THR A 48 4.53 2.87 10.71
C THR A 48 5.48 2.68 9.52
N ALA A 49 5.08 3.13 8.33
CA ALA A 49 5.91 3.08 7.14
C ALA A 49 7.19 3.94 7.27
N ALA A 50 7.09 5.12 7.91
CA ALA A 50 8.25 5.98 8.17
C ALA A 50 9.23 5.34 9.15
N ALA A 51 8.75 4.64 10.19
CA ALA A 51 9.59 3.89 11.10
C ALA A 51 10.32 2.75 10.37
N ALA A 52 9.59 1.90 9.65
CA ALA A 52 10.18 0.82 8.85
C ALA A 52 11.16 1.31 7.79
N ALA A 53 10.86 2.44 7.13
CA ALA A 53 11.73 3.01 6.11
C ALA A 53 13.11 3.41 6.66
N ARG A 54 13.15 3.91 7.90
CA ARG A 54 14.43 4.22 8.58
C ARG A 54 15.22 2.95 8.87
N HIS A 55 14.58 1.90 9.40
CA HIS A 55 15.25 0.63 9.72
C HIS A 55 15.74 -0.08 8.45
N CYS A 56 14.96 -0.07 7.37
CA CYS A 56 15.32 -0.72 6.11
C CYS A 56 16.21 0.13 5.19
N SER A 57 16.59 1.36 5.59
CA SER A 57 17.30 2.32 4.74
C SER A 57 16.59 2.52 3.39
N SER A 58 15.26 2.62 3.40
CA SER A 58 14.41 2.79 2.21
C SER A 58 13.86 4.21 2.09
N GLU A 59 13.64 4.65 0.85
CA GLU A 59 12.94 5.91 0.58
C GLU A 59 11.43 5.71 0.75
N LEU A 60 10.79 6.49 1.63
CA LEU A 60 9.34 6.50 1.77
C LEU A 60 8.70 7.49 0.79
N ARG A 61 7.64 7.05 0.11
CA ARG A 61 6.77 7.89 -0.73
C ARG A 61 5.31 7.70 -0.40
N LEU A 62 4.55 8.79 -0.44
CA LEU A 62 3.09 8.79 -0.42
C LEU A 62 2.58 9.08 -1.83
N SER A 63 1.95 8.10 -2.45
CA SER A 63 1.25 8.25 -3.72
C SER A 63 -0.24 8.40 -3.46
N ALA A 64 -0.77 9.61 -3.68
CA ALA A 64 -2.12 9.99 -3.25
C ALA A 64 -3.07 10.28 -4.41
N SER A 65 -4.35 9.94 -4.24
CA SER A 65 -5.43 10.18 -5.20
C SER A 65 -6.61 10.93 -4.58
N GLY A 66 -7.43 11.56 -5.44
CA GLY A 66 -8.66 12.24 -5.02
C GLY A 66 -8.48 13.67 -4.50
N LEU A 67 -7.30 14.26 -4.73
CA LEU A 67 -6.98 15.64 -4.33
C LEU A 67 -6.06 16.31 -5.35
N GLY A 68 -5.97 17.64 -5.30
CA GLY A 68 -5.03 18.43 -6.11
C GLY A 68 -3.69 18.69 -5.41
N PRO A 69 -2.71 19.30 -6.11
CA PRO A 69 -1.34 19.49 -5.61
C PRO A 69 -1.24 20.30 -4.31
N ARG A 70 -2.06 21.35 -4.17
CA ARG A 70 -2.08 22.19 -2.95
C ARG A 70 -2.58 21.40 -1.73
N ALA A 71 -3.66 20.64 -1.89
CA ALA A 71 -4.21 19.78 -0.83
C ALA A 71 -3.24 18.65 -0.47
N LEU A 72 -2.55 18.08 -1.45
CA LEU A 72 -1.53 17.06 -1.20
C LEU A 72 -0.40 17.61 -0.32
N ARG A 73 0.12 18.80 -0.61
CA ARG A 73 1.16 19.43 0.23
C ARG A 73 0.70 19.63 1.66
N ARG A 74 -0.51 20.17 1.88
CA ARG A 74 -1.08 20.34 3.24
C ARG A 74 -1.26 19.00 3.96
N TRP A 75 -1.72 17.98 3.25
CA TRP A 75 -1.88 16.65 3.83
C TRP A 75 -0.53 16.00 4.15
N GLY A 76 0.46 16.16 3.28
CA GLY A 76 1.82 15.71 3.53
C GLY A 76 2.43 16.35 4.77
N GLN A 77 2.26 17.66 4.97
CA GLN A 77 2.67 18.34 6.21
C GLN A 77 2.00 17.74 7.45
N HIS A 78 0.70 17.49 7.39
CA HIS A 78 -0.04 16.80 8.44
C HIS A 78 0.50 15.40 8.73
N LEU A 79 0.94 14.67 7.71
CA LEU A 79 1.53 13.34 7.82
C LEU A 79 3.04 13.37 8.13
N GLN A 80 3.61 14.55 8.36
CA GLN A 80 5.05 14.77 8.63
C GLN A 80 5.95 14.30 7.48
N LEU A 81 5.47 14.45 6.24
CA LEU A 81 6.21 14.11 5.02
C LEU A 81 6.74 15.37 4.33
N THR A 82 7.92 15.26 3.75
CA THR A 82 8.53 16.32 2.93
C THR A 82 7.89 16.37 1.53
N PRO A 83 7.95 17.51 0.81
CA PRO A 83 7.40 17.61 -0.54
C PRO A 83 7.96 16.56 -1.52
N GLN A 84 9.21 16.14 -1.35
CA GLN A 84 9.89 15.15 -2.19
C GLN A 84 9.31 13.73 -2.04
N GLN A 85 8.66 13.47 -0.90
CA GLN A 85 8.01 12.20 -0.61
C GLN A 85 6.58 12.12 -1.16
N LEU A 86 6.04 13.21 -1.73
CA LEU A 86 4.65 13.31 -2.15
C LEU A 86 4.49 13.18 -3.67
N GLU A 87 3.53 12.38 -4.08
CA GLU A 87 3.21 12.16 -5.49
C GLU A 87 1.69 12.05 -5.69
N LEU A 88 1.17 12.63 -6.77
CA LEU A 88 -0.22 12.42 -7.19
C LEU A 88 -0.33 11.17 -8.05
N GLN A 89 -1.25 10.27 -7.69
CA GLN A 89 -1.59 9.13 -8.53
C GLN A 89 -2.22 9.57 -9.85
N ARG A 90 -1.75 8.99 -10.94
CA ARG A 90 -2.40 9.11 -12.25
C ARG A 90 -3.66 8.22 -12.31
N GLY A 91 -4.59 8.52 -13.22
CA GLY A 91 -5.81 7.74 -13.45
C GLY A 91 -5.55 6.27 -13.82
N GLY A 92 -6.60 5.48 -13.85
CA GLY A 92 -6.57 4.05 -14.12
C GLY A 92 -6.97 3.22 -12.90
N ASN A 93 -7.15 1.89 -13.11
CA ASN A 93 -7.44 0.94 -12.05
C ASN A 93 -6.23 0.75 -11.12
N LEU A 94 -6.41 -0.04 -10.05
CA LEU A 94 -5.38 -0.28 -9.05
C LEU A 94 -4.10 -0.88 -9.66
N GLY A 95 -4.25 -1.85 -10.56
CA GLY A 95 -3.11 -2.48 -11.25
C GLY A 95 -2.29 -1.49 -12.07
N CYS A 96 -2.95 -0.62 -12.84
CA CYS A 96 -2.25 0.44 -13.59
C CYS A 96 -1.48 1.39 -12.67
N ARG A 97 -2.03 1.71 -11.50
CA ARG A 97 -1.36 2.59 -10.53
C ARG A 97 -0.15 1.92 -9.91
N MET A 98 -0.28 0.68 -9.46
CA MET A 98 0.84 -0.10 -8.91
C MET A 98 1.94 -0.31 -9.95
N HIS A 99 1.60 -0.73 -11.17
CA HIS A 99 2.57 -0.91 -12.24
C HIS A 99 3.37 0.36 -12.52
N ARG A 100 2.71 1.53 -12.61
CA ARG A 100 3.40 2.81 -12.83
C ARG A 100 4.33 3.20 -11.69
N GLN A 101 3.93 2.93 -10.42
CA GLN A 101 4.81 3.18 -9.28
C GLN A 101 6.07 2.33 -9.36
N LEU A 102 5.93 1.03 -9.61
CA LEU A 102 7.05 0.11 -9.78
C LEU A 102 7.94 0.53 -10.95
N GLN A 103 7.36 0.79 -12.11
CA GLN A 103 8.09 1.23 -13.30
C GLN A 103 8.89 2.51 -13.01
N ALA A 104 8.27 3.52 -12.40
CA ALA A 104 8.92 4.79 -12.09
C ALA A 104 10.05 4.61 -11.06
N GLY A 105 9.87 3.79 -10.03
CA GLY A 105 10.91 3.49 -9.03
C GLY A 105 12.09 2.75 -9.65
N PHE A 106 11.84 1.70 -10.41
CA PHE A 106 12.90 0.92 -11.05
C PHE A 106 13.65 1.69 -12.13
N SER A 107 12.98 2.62 -12.83
CA SER A 107 13.64 3.54 -13.78
C SER A 107 14.57 4.54 -13.10
N ARG A 108 14.32 4.87 -11.82
CA ARG A 108 15.23 5.69 -11.00
C ARG A 108 16.38 4.92 -10.37
N GLY A 109 16.51 3.62 -10.63
CA GLY A 109 17.61 2.80 -10.11
C GLY A 109 17.31 2.06 -8.79
N VAL A 110 16.06 2.13 -8.28
CA VAL A 110 15.62 1.32 -7.14
C VAL A 110 15.76 -0.17 -7.47
N LEU A 111 16.10 -1.00 -6.50
CA LEU A 111 16.27 -2.45 -6.69
C LEU A 111 15.14 -3.26 -6.07
N GLN A 112 14.55 -2.78 -4.99
CA GLN A 112 13.45 -3.42 -4.29
C GLN A 112 12.39 -2.38 -3.96
N MET A 113 11.14 -2.68 -4.27
CA MET A 113 10.01 -1.81 -3.97
C MET A 113 8.93 -2.57 -3.20
N VAL A 114 8.36 -1.91 -2.22
CA VAL A 114 7.20 -2.38 -1.47
C VAL A 114 6.10 -1.34 -1.59
N LEU A 115 4.91 -1.77 -2.02
CA LEU A 115 3.71 -0.95 -2.11
C LEU A 115 2.67 -1.49 -1.12
N ILE A 116 2.05 -0.58 -0.35
CA ILE A 116 0.98 -0.91 0.61
C ILE A 116 -0.23 0.02 0.43
N GLY A 117 -1.40 -0.44 0.85
CA GLY A 117 -2.58 0.41 1.05
C GLY A 117 -2.44 1.29 2.28
N SER A 118 -3.45 2.13 2.55
CA SER A 118 -3.51 3.01 3.73
C SER A 118 -4.61 2.65 4.73
N ASP A 119 -5.11 1.42 4.66
CA ASP A 119 -6.32 0.96 5.33
C ASP A 119 -6.06 -0.14 6.36
N LEU A 120 -4.81 -0.27 6.81
CA LEU A 120 -4.28 -1.39 7.58
C LEU A 120 -4.19 -1.04 9.08
N PRO A 121 -5.19 -1.40 9.89
CA PRO A 121 -5.21 -1.08 11.31
C PRO A 121 -4.15 -1.84 12.12
N ASP A 122 -3.74 -3.03 11.66
CA ASP A 122 -2.84 -3.94 12.35
C ASP A 122 -1.41 -3.90 11.80
N LEU A 123 -1.11 -2.95 10.90
CA LEU A 123 0.21 -2.80 10.31
C LEU A 123 1.29 -2.49 11.36
N GLN A 124 2.36 -3.25 11.34
CA GLN A 124 3.55 -3.07 12.17
C GLN A 124 4.79 -2.79 11.31
N SER A 125 5.80 -2.12 11.87
CA SER A 125 7.07 -1.89 11.15
C SER A 125 7.74 -3.20 10.74
N SER A 126 7.65 -4.22 11.60
CA SER A 126 8.17 -5.57 11.35
C SER A 126 7.58 -6.24 10.11
N ASP A 127 6.32 -5.96 9.75
CA ASP A 127 5.71 -6.49 8.52
C ASP A 127 6.43 -5.97 7.26
N LEU A 128 6.79 -4.69 7.28
CA LEU A 128 7.48 -4.05 6.16
C LEU A 128 8.97 -4.44 6.11
N GLU A 129 9.59 -4.62 7.26
CA GLU A 129 10.95 -5.14 7.37
C GLU A 129 11.03 -6.58 6.83
N GLN A 130 10.08 -7.44 7.20
CA GLN A 130 9.95 -8.80 6.66
C GLN A 130 9.75 -8.80 5.14
N ALA A 131 8.96 -7.85 4.60
CA ALA A 131 8.77 -7.73 3.16
C ALA A 131 10.10 -7.45 2.43
N PHE A 132 10.91 -6.51 2.93
CA PHE A 132 12.22 -6.23 2.34
C PHE A 132 13.21 -7.38 2.52
N CYS A 133 13.21 -8.04 3.68
CA CYS A 133 14.03 -9.22 3.92
C CYS A 133 13.65 -10.36 2.95
N ALA A 134 12.36 -10.63 2.79
CA ALA A 134 11.88 -11.65 1.85
C ALA A 134 12.26 -11.33 0.39
N LEU A 135 12.31 -10.06 -0.01
CA LEU A 135 12.74 -9.64 -1.35
C LEU A 135 14.24 -9.89 -1.64
N GLU A 136 15.04 -10.23 -0.66
CA GLU A 136 16.42 -10.64 -0.89
C GLU A 136 16.50 -12.01 -1.59
N GLN A 137 15.50 -12.88 -1.34
CA GLN A 137 15.44 -14.25 -1.87
C GLN A 137 14.30 -14.47 -2.88
N HIS A 138 13.31 -13.57 -2.93
CA HIS A 138 12.12 -13.68 -3.78
C HIS A 138 12.06 -12.56 -4.81
N ASP A 139 11.43 -12.86 -5.94
CA ASP A 139 11.19 -11.89 -7.01
C ASP A 139 9.92 -11.05 -6.75
N LEU A 140 8.94 -11.67 -6.07
CA LEU A 140 7.65 -11.09 -5.67
C LEU A 140 7.35 -11.48 -4.22
N VAL A 141 6.85 -10.54 -3.43
CA VAL A 141 6.33 -10.78 -2.08
C VAL A 141 4.92 -10.25 -2.00
N LEU A 142 3.99 -11.05 -1.51
CA LEU A 142 2.59 -10.65 -1.33
C LEU A 142 2.19 -10.79 0.14
N GLY A 143 1.50 -9.79 0.67
CA GLY A 143 0.81 -9.85 1.94
C GLY A 143 -0.67 -10.15 1.70
N PRO A 144 -1.15 -11.40 1.88
CA PRO A 144 -2.55 -11.75 1.60
C PRO A 144 -3.53 -10.95 2.45
N ALA A 145 -4.66 -10.54 1.86
CA ALA A 145 -5.77 -9.92 2.55
C ALA A 145 -6.96 -10.89 2.66
N ASN A 146 -7.76 -10.73 3.70
CA ASN A 146 -8.89 -11.64 3.97
C ASN A 146 -10.04 -11.53 2.95
N ASP A 147 -10.03 -10.51 2.11
CA ASP A 147 -11.00 -10.31 1.03
C ASP A 147 -10.60 -10.99 -0.30
N GLY A 148 -9.51 -11.78 -0.30
CA GLY A 148 -8.97 -12.46 -1.49
C GLY A 148 -8.02 -11.58 -2.34
N GLY A 149 -7.73 -10.37 -1.89
CA GLY A 149 -6.69 -9.50 -2.44
C GLY A 149 -5.36 -9.62 -1.71
N TYR A 150 -4.59 -8.55 -1.76
CA TYR A 150 -3.38 -8.41 -0.95
C TYR A 150 -3.25 -6.96 -0.42
N TRP A 151 -2.80 -6.84 0.81
CA TRP A 151 -2.54 -5.57 1.47
C TRP A 151 -1.16 -5.00 1.15
N LEU A 152 -0.24 -5.86 0.70
CA LEU A 152 1.13 -5.52 0.32
C LEU A 152 1.52 -6.26 -0.96
N ILE A 153 2.20 -5.55 -1.85
CA ILE A 153 2.98 -6.13 -2.94
C ILE A 153 4.42 -5.60 -2.88
N GLY A 154 5.36 -6.50 -2.70
CA GLY A 154 6.79 -6.25 -2.82
C GLY A 154 7.33 -6.84 -4.11
N MET A 155 8.24 -6.14 -4.78
CA MET A 155 8.84 -6.61 -6.03
C MET A 155 10.31 -6.25 -6.13
N SER A 156 11.14 -7.19 -6.55
CA SER A 156 12.51 -6.94 -6.96
C SER A 156 12.55 -6.39 -8.39
N ARG A 157 13.58 -5.60 -8.72
CA ARG A 157 13.79 -5.11 -10.10
C ARG A 157 13.86 -6.27 -11.10
N ARG A 158 14.52 -7.38 -10.73
CA ARG A 158 14.60 -8.59 -11.55
C ARG A 158 13.21 -9.20 -11.80
N GLY A 159 12.39 -9.32 -10.75
CA GLY A 159 11.02 -9.84 -10.87
C GLY A 159 10.18 -8.96 -11.81
N PHE A 160 10.28 -7.64 -11.68
CA PHE A 160 9.58 -6.70 -12.55
C PHE A 160 10.03 -6.80 -14.01
N GLN A 161 11.33 -6.97 -14.26
CA GLN A 161 11.85 -7.14 -15.63
C GLN A 161 11.36 -8.42 -16.30
N ARG A 162 11.12 -9.50 -15.52
CA ARG A 162 10.61 -10.78 -16.03
C ARG A 162 9.11 -10.79 -16.28
N SER A 163 8.32 -10.17 -15.43
CA SER A 163 6.85 -10.19 -15.50
C SER A 163 6.25 -8.94 -16.14
N GLY A 164 6.91 -7.79 -16.02
CA GLY A 164 6.45 -6.52 -16.56
C GLY A 164 5.02 -6.17 -16.14
N ALA A 165 4.21 -5.76 -17.11
CA ALA A 165 2.81 -5.43 -16.91
C ALA A 165 1.90 -6.66 -16.71
N ALA A 166 2.37 -7.87 -17.00
CA ALA A 166 1.54 -9.09 -17.00
C ALA A 166 0.89 -9.36 -15.63
N LEU A 167 1.58 -9.05 -14.52
CA LEU A 167 1.03 -9.19 -13.16
C LEU A 167 -0.15 -8.24 -12.89
N PHE A 168 -0.33 -7.19 -13.65
CA PHE A 168 -1.29 -6.12 -13.38
C PHE A 168 -2.41 -6.01 -14.42
N THR A 169 -2.24 -6.65 -15.59
CA THR A 169 -3.17 -6.56 -16.72
C THR A 169 -4.24 -7.62 -16.62
N GLY A 170 -5.52 -7.27 -16.80
CA GLY A 170 -6.65 -8.23 -16.80
C GLY A 170 -6.88 -8.93 -15.45
N ILE A 171 -6.45 -8.34 -14.35
CA ILE A 171 -6.84 -8.77 -13.00
C ILE A 171 -8.20 -8.12 -12.68
N PRO A 172 -9.18 -8.88 -12.20
CA PRO A 172 -10.47 -8.34 -11.75
C PRO A 172 -10.34 -7.71 -10.36
N TRP A 173 -9.77 -6.50 -10.33
CA TRP A 173 -9.51 -5.77 -9.09
C TRP A 173 -10.76 -5.61 -8.23
N SER A 174 -10.60 -5.69 -6.92
CA SER A 174 -11.66 -5.63 -5.90
C SER A 174 -12.55 -6.88 -5.84
N THR A 175 -12.03 -8.01 -6.28
CA THR A 175 -12.65 -9.33 -6.12
C THR A 175 -11.73 -10.29 -5.35
N ASP A 176 -12.26 -11.41 -4.90
CA ASP A 176 -11.53 -12.49 -4.23
C ASP A 176 -10.56 -13.26 -5.16
N GLN A 177 -10.62 -13.00 -6.47
CA GLN A 177 -9.76 -13.63 -7.48
C GLN A 177 -8.40 -12.93 -7.65
N VAL A 178 -8.19 -11.79 -6.99
CA VAL A 178 -6.96 -10.99 -7.17
C VAL A 178 -5.70 -11.77 -6.76
N LEU A 179 -5.67 -12.34 -5.56
CA LEU A 179 -4.51 -13.10 -5.07
C LEU A 179 -4.28 -14.39 -5.87
N PRO A 180 -5.27 -15.27 -6.09
CA PRO A 180 -5.09 -16.48 -6.87
C PRO A 180 -4.55 -16.22 -8.28
N LEU A 181 -5.12 -15.24 -8.99
CA LEU A 181 -4.65 -14.90 -10.34
C LEU A 181 -3.26 -14.26 -10.34
N SER A 182 -2.91 -13.47 -9.33
CA SER A 182 -1.58 -12.91 -9.20
C SER A 182 -0.52 -14.00 -8.97
N LEU A 183 -0.84 -15.02 -8.16
CA LEU A 183 0.03 -16.18 -7.93
C LEU A 183 0.18 -17.03 -9.20
N GLN A 184 -0.92 -17.31 -9.90
CA GLN A 184 -0.89 -18.04 -11.16
C GLN A 184 0.02 -17.33 -12.19
N ARG A 185 -0.09 -16.01 -12.31
CA ARG A 185 0.75 -15.24 -13.25
C ARG A 185 2.20 -15.19 -12.83
N ALA A 186 2.46 -15.06 -11.53
CA ALA A 186 3.82 -15.13 -11.01
C ALA A 186 4.48 -16.46 -11.36
N ALA A 187 3.76 -17.57 -11.20
CA ALA A 187 4.23 -18.89 -11.58
C ALA A 187 4.49 -19.02 -13.10
N ALA A 188 3.57 -18.50 -13.93
CA ALA A 188 3.71 -18.49 -15.38
C ALA A 188 4.96 -17.71 -15.86
N HIS A 189 5.40 -16.71 -15.10
CA HIS A 189 6.62 -15.95 -15.37
C HIS A 189 7.85 -16.47 -14.61
N GLY A 190 7.75 -17.62 -13.94
CA GLY A 190 8.83 -18.25 -13.17
C GLY A 190 9.36 -17.37 -12.03
N LEU A 191 8.49 -16.56 -11.40
CA LEU A 191 8.87 -15.73 -10.27
C LEU A 191 8.90 -16.58 -8.99
N ARG A 192 9.91 -16.37 -8.17
CA ARG A 192 9.93 -16.88 -6.80
C ARG A 192 9.06 -15.97 -5.93
N VAL A 193 8.01 -16.55 -5.33
CA VAL A 193 7.04 -15.81 -4.54
C VAL A 193 7.19 -16.12 -3.06
N GLY A 194 7.30 -15.06 -2.24
CA GLY A 194 7.17 -15.11 -0.79
C GLY A 194 5.79 -14.60 -0.35
N LEU A 195 5.22 -15.23 0.67
CA LEU A 195 3.97 -14.78 1.29
C LEU A 195 4.25 -14.30 2.71
N LEU A 196 3.64 -13.17 3.07
CA LEU A 196 3.63 -12.63 4.43
C LEU A 196 2.37 -13.10 5.17
N ARG A 197 2.25 -12.70 6.43
CA ARG A 197 1.04 -12.97 7.21
C ARG A 197 -0.20 -12.33 6.59
N HIS A 198 -1.35 -12.93 6.82
CA HIS A 198 -2.64 -12.34 6.45
C HIS A 198 -2.93 -11.11 7.29
N GLN A 199 -3.55 -10.09 6.67
CA GLN A 199 -4.12 -8.93 7.35
C GLN A 199 -5.53 -8.63 6.83
N SER A 200 -6.29 -7.90 7.62
CA SER A 200 -7.59 -7.36 7.24
C SER A 200 -7.51 -5.87 7.08
N ASP A 201 -8.16 -5.34 6.06
CA ASP A 201 -8.46 -3.93 5.97
C ASP A 201 -9.69 -3.56 6.81
N LEU A 202 -9.77 -2.31 7.23
CA LEU A 202 -10.88 -1.82 8.03
C LEU A 202 -11.98 -1.27 7.11
N ASP A 203 -12.83 -2.15 6.57
CA ASP A 203 -13.85 -1.77 5.60
C ASP A 203 -15.29 -1.76 6.14
N ARG A 204 -15.54 -2.38 7.29
CA ARG A 204 -16.87 -2.50 7.90
C ARG A 204 -16.86 -2.20 9.39
N ARG A 205 -18.05 -1.89 9.94
CA ARG A 205 -18.24 -1.60 11.38
C ARG A 205 -17.77 -2.74 12.29
N SER A 206 -17.94 -3.99 11.89
CA SER A 206 -17.47 -5.17 12.65
C SER A 206 -15.97 -5.20 12.86
N ALA A 207 -15.18 -4.60 11.98
CA ALA A 207 -13.72 -4.50 12.11
C ALA A 207 -13.26 -3.31 12.97
N LEU A 208 -14.19 -2.43 13.41
CA LEU A 208 -13.86 -1.22 14.18
C LEU A 208 -13.57 -1.50 15.66
N ALA A 209 -14.36 -2.37 16.30
CA ALA A 209 -14.31 -2.53 17.76
C ALA A 209 -12.91 -2.88 18.28
N PRO A 210 -12.21 -3.90 17.73
CA PRO A 210 -10.87 -4.27 18.19
C PRO A 210 -9.84 -3.15 17.99
N TRP A 211 -10.03 -2.30 16.97
CA TRP A 211 -9.09 -1.22 16.68
C TRP A 211 -9.32 0.01 17.55
N LEU A 212 -10.58 0.33 17.88
CA LEU A 212 -10.92 1.42 18.79
C LEU A 212 -10.47 1.15 20.23
N GLU A 213 -10.51 -0.10 20.70
CA GLU A 213 -9.97 -0.51 21.98
C GLU A 213 -8.46 -0.24 22.05
N ARG A 214 -7.69 -0.64 21.04
CA ARG A 214 -6.25 -0.37 20.97
C ARG A 214 -5.88 1.11 20.91
N LEU A 215 -6.79 2.00 20.47
CA LEU A 215 -6.56 3.44 20.46
C LEU A 215 -6.83 4.09 21.81
N ARG A 216 -7.58 3.43 22.73
CA ARG A 216 -7.82 3.89 24.09
C ARG A 216 -6.64 3.59 25.02
N ASP A 217 -5.88 2.55 24.68
CA ASP A 217 -4.74 2.05 25.47
C ASP A 217 -3.40 2.74 25.11
N ARG A 218 -3.43 3.79 24.27
CA ARG A 218 -2.29 4.62 23.89
C ARG A 218 -2.53 6.09 24.22
#